data_f79a83a34ded646285ba59b36dbf8aad
#
_entry.id   f79a83a34ded646285ba59b36dbf8aad
#
_cell.length_a   1.000
_cell.length_b   1.000
_cell.length_c   1.000
_cell.angle_alpha   90.00
_cell.angle_beta   90.00
_cell.angle_gamma   90.00
#
_symmetry.space_group_name_H-M   'P 1'
#
loop_
_entity.id
_entity.type
_entity.pdbx_description
1 polymer ?
#
loop_
_entity_poly.entity_id
_entity_poly.type
_entity_poly.pdbx_seq_one_letter_code
_entity_poly.pdbx_strand_id
1 'polypeptide(L)'
;MVWKKTAGFSTVWKTFFHGVENFKPRVPAWGAWVVALGLGAGTALASAEALALERLAIWCEFMPYAEVQRELPVLAKYGCDLILHVERESFADPDFAPLLRAAEAQGVGVDAWLLLPYEEHLYVGQASVGGVRDLARRAADFFEQEDLAVRAFVFDCEPSPLLGRELFEAVLAKSPRQLAQILRDQMDPEVFGRDVAALNGLIAELRGRGYAVDGAGNRAFLDAQVRGNVALEDALNAPVSGVEWNALSFITYRYMASQLSYVALLNRYAGLATRLYGERAAMDVGLIGDYHEIPENAERAALFGGGEMFYGYLRGMRSAFDLEEAVGVVLGCGVRRVNLYALDGAVTSVAGTENWLKAARRARPLGPVARWTPARSLQYAALGSLTEKTFRWVTGGSEETHGPIEFREPADGAGERQP
;
A
#
# COMPACT_ATOMS: atom_id res chain seq x y z
N MET A 1 -0.15 37.58 -9.91
CA MET A 1 -1.39 37.86 -9.15
C MET A 1 -2.38 36.69 -9.25
N VAL A 2 -1.94 35.45 -8.92
CA VAL A 2 -2.71 34.19 -9.07
C VAL A 2 -2.79 33.39 -7.76
N TRP A 3 -2.18 33.87 -6.69
CA TRP A 3 -1.89 33.09 -5.46
C TRP A 3 -2.97 33.13 -4.35
N LYS A 4 -4.19 33.59 -4.61
CA LYS A 4 -5.23 33.66 -3.55
C LYS A 4 -6.30 32.54 -3.59
N LYS A 5 -6.22 31.56 -4.51
CA LYS A 5 -7.25 30.51 -4.64
C LYS A 5 -6.88 29.15 -3.99
N THR A 6 -5.73 29.02 -3.40
CA THR A 6 -5.20 27.73 -2.91
C THR A 6 -5.58 27.34 -1.47
N ALA A 7 -6.19 28.27 -0.71
CA ALA A 7 -6.63 27.98 0.67
C ALA A 7 -7.78 26.95 0.79
N GLY A 8 -8.44 26.61 -0.33
CA GLY A 8 -9.58 25.68 -0.34
C GLY A 8 -9.22 24.18 -0.30
N PHE A 9 -8.02 23.81 -0.73
CA PHE A 9 -7.58 22.42 -0.86
C PHE A 9 -7.44 21.69 0.48
N SER A 10 -6.73 22.32 1.42
CA SER A 10 -6.59 21.85 2.80
C SER A 10 -7.94 21.53 3.45
N THR A 11 -8.98 22.26 3.06
CA THR A 11 -10.32 22.14 3.65
C THR A 11 -11.08 20.95 3.07
N VAL A 12 -10.88 20.54 1.82
CA VAL A 12 -11.68 19.49 1.17
C VAL A 12 -11.15 18.10 1.49
N TRP A 13 -9.84 17.86 1.42
CA TRP A 13 -9.28 16.63 1.98
C TRP A 13 -9.41 16.60 3.51
N LYS A 14 -9.25 17.73 4.20
CA LYS A 14 -9.67 17.85 5.60
C LYS A 14 -11.15 17.55 5.75
N THR A 15 -12.02 17.95 4.86
CA THR A 15 -13.46 17.67 4.95
C THR A 15 -13.77 16.23 4.55
N PHE A 16 -13.06 15.64 3.58
CA PHE A 16 -13.24 14.24 3.21
C PHE A 16 -12.60 13.29 4.25
N PHE A 17 -11.42 13.62 4.79
CA PHE A 17 -10.77 12.81 5.84
C PHE A 17 -10.98 13.34 7.26
N HIS A 18 -11.13 14.65 7.50
CA HIS A 18 -11.47 15.28 8.78
C HIS A 18 -12.95 15.51 9.02
N GLY A 19 -13.77 15.65 8.00
CA GLY A 19 -15.22 15.56 8.14
C GLY A 19 -15.60 14.25 8.79
N VAL A 20 -14.81 13.26 8.46
CA VAL A 20 -14.84 11.91 8.96
C VAL A 20 -14.23 11.79 10.36
N GLU A 21 -13.09 12.41 10.65
CA GLU A 21 -12.47 12.40 11.97
C GLU A 21 -13.23 13.24 12.99
N ASN A 22 -13.90 14.32 12.57
CA ASN A 22 -14.69 15.20 13.43
C ASN A 22 -16.17 14.88 13.48
N PHE A 23 -16.63 13.84 12.75
CA PHE A 23 -17.97 13.34 12.92
C PHE A 23 -18.09 12.76 14.33
N LYS A 24 -18.57 13.59 15.27
CA LYS A 24 -19.00 13.14 16.60
C LYS A 24 -20.40 12.57 16.41
N PRO A 25 -20.60 11.26 16.30
CA PRO A 25 -21.94 10.72 16.36
C PRO A 25 -22.51 11.11 17.73
N ARG A 26 -23.58 11.85 17.77
CA ARG A 26 -24.42 11.96 18.96
C ARG A 26 -25.08 10.60 19.16
N VAL A 27 -24.33 9.62 19.65
CA VAL A 27 -24.90 8.35 20.08
C VAL A 27 -25.51 8.63 21.45
N PRO A 28 -26.84 8.43 21.61
CA PRO A 28 -27.44 8.50 22.94
C PRO A 28 -26.72 7.51 23.85
N ALA A 29 -26.47 7.91 25.09
CA ALA A 29 -25.68 7.14 26.08
C ALA A 29 -26.21 5.70 26.32
N TRP A 30 -27.39 5.38 25.90
CA TRP A 30 -28.01 4.06 26.01
C TRP A 30 -27.53 3.02 24.98
N GLY A 31 -27.02 3.46 23.84
CA GLY A 31 -26.51 2.53 22.81
C GLY A 31 -25.14 1.92 23.12
N ALA A 32 -24.37 2.55 24.01
CA ALA A 32 -23.01 2.10 24.34
C ALA A 32 -22.99 0.81 25.19
N TRP A 33 -24.02 0.53 25.97
CA TRP A 33 -24.08 -0.63 26.86
C TRP A 33 -24.50 -1.92 26.16
N VAL A 34 -25.31 -1.83 25.08
CA VAL A 34 -25.79 -3.03 24.37
C VAL A 34 -24.70 -3.63 23.50
N VAL A 35 -23.76 -2.81 22.99
CA VAL A 35 -22.63 -3.29 22.17
C VAL A 35 -21.54 -3.93 23.03
N ALA A 36 -21.37 -3.49 24.29
CA ALA A 36 -20.35 -4.04 25.18
C ALA A 36 -20.67 -5.47 25.68
N LEU A 37 -21.92 -5.88 25.70
CA LEU A 37 -22.34 -7.21 26.16
C LEU A 37 -22.33 -8.29 25.06
N GLY A 38 -22.35 -7.87 23.76
CA GLY A 38 -22.39 -8.80 22.62
C GLY A 38 -21.01 -9.27 22.13
N LEU A 39 -19.92 -8.61 22.54
CA LEU A 39 -18.56 -8.90 22.04
C LEU A 39 -17.73 -9.79 22.98
N GLY A 40 -18.34 -10.31 24.03
CA GLY A 40 -17.65 -11.04 25.11
C GLY A 40 -17.53 -12.54 24.95
N ALA A 41 -18.11 -13.16 23.93
CA ALA A 41 -18.13 -14.61 23.79
C ALA A 41 -17.61 -15.02 22.42
N GLY A 42 -16.34 -15.39 22.35
CA GLY A 42 -15.84 -16.11 21.18
C GLY A 42 -14.45 -15.76 20.68
N THR A 43 -13.49 -15.51 21.54
CA THR A 43 -12.08 -15.66 21.15
C THR A 43 -11.49 -16.82 21.96
N ALA A 44 -11.50 -18.00 21.37
CA ALA A 44 -10.61 -19.07 21.80
C ALA A 44 -9.21 -18.45 21.88
N LEU A 45 -8.59 -18.56 23.05
CA LEU A 45 -7.17 -18.34 23.25
C LEU A 45 -6.44 -19.44 22.44
N ALA A 46 -6.29 -19.25 21.13
CA ALA A 46 -5.24 -19.91 20.41
C ALA A 46 -3.96 -19.52 21.14
N SER A 47 -3.23 -20.51 21.61
CA SER A 47 -1.91 -20.36 22.23
C SER A 47 -1.11 -19.40 21.36
N ALA A 48 -0.81 -18.21 21.92
CA ALA A 48 -0.01 -17.21 21.25
C ALA A 48 1.44 -17.71 21.23
N GLU A 49 1.76 -18.62 20.35
CA GLU A 49 3.09 -18.60 19.77
C GLU A 49 3.22 -17.21 19.18
N ALA A 50 4.11 -16.43 19.77
CA ALA A 50 4.27 -15.04 19.42
C ALA A 50 4.50 -14.96 17.91
N LEU A 51 3.50 -14.48 17.16
CA LEU A 51 3.59 -14.32 15.72
C LEU A 51 4.78 -13.41 15.42
N ALA A 52 5.93 -14.00 15.11
CA ALA A 52 7.15 -13.28 14.84
C ALA A 52 7.04 -12.61 13.48
N LEU A 53 7.63 -11.43 13.36
CA LEU A 53 7.81 -10.76 12.08
C LEU A 53 8.63 -11.67 11.15
N GLU A 54 7.99 -12.20 10.12
CA GLU A 54 8.61 -13.12 9.17
C GLU A 54 9.47 -12.35 8.19
N ARG A 55 8.93 -11.29 7.63
CA ARG A 55 9.59 -10.45 6.66
C ARG A 55 9.47 -8.98 7.03
N LEU A 56 10.60 -8.29 7.03
CA LEU A 56 10.71 -6.84 7.06
C LEU A 56 11.33 -6.38 5.76
N ALA A 57 10.68 -5.46 5.07
CA ALA A 57 11.25 -4.79 3.91
C ALA A 57 11.09 -3.27 4.04
N ILE A 58 11.83 -2.52 3.25
CA ILE A 58 11.73 -1.07 3.20
C ILE A 58 11.71 -0.60 1.75
N TRP A 59 10.75 0.27 1.43
CA TRP A 59 10.65 0.92 0.13
C TRP A 59 11.74 1.97 -0.03
N CYS A 60 12.31 2.07 -1.23
CA CYS A 60 13.25 3.12 -1.62
C CYS A 60 12.78 3.68 -2.96
N GLU A 61 12.41 4.96 -2.99
CA GLU A 61 11.76 5.58 -4.14
C GLU A 61 12.67 6.56 -4.87
N PHE A 62 13.36 7.45 -4.15
CA PHE A 62 14.04 8.58 -4.76
C PHE A 62 15.55 8.61 -4.55
N MET A 63 16.07 7.78 -3.65
CA MET A 63 17.49 7.80 -3.36
C MET A 63 18.32 7.35 -4.56
N PRO A 64 19.40 8.07 -4.91
CA PRO A 64 20.38 7.59 -5.87
C PRO A 64 20.96 6.23 -5.45
N TYR A 65 21.19 5.33 -6.38
CA TYR A 65 21.65 3.96 -6.09
C TYR A 65 22.96 3.92 -5.30
N ALA A 66 23.89 4.84 -5.56
CA ALA A 66 25.10 4.97 -4.78
C ALA A 66 24.86 5.34 -3.29
N GLU A 67 23.76 6.03 -2.99
CA GLU A 67 23.37 6.36 -1.61
C GLU A 67 22.66 5.19 -0.94
N VAL A 68 21.79 4.48 -1.65
CA VAL A 68 21.17 3.25 -1.18
C VAL A 68 22.22 2.23 -0.79
N GLN A 69 23.30 2.11 -1.58
CA GLN A 69 24.40 1.19 -1.29
C GLN A 69 25.06 1.46 0.06
N ARG A 70 25.09 2.70 0.53
CA ARG A 70 25.65 3.05 1.87
C ARG A 70 24.79 2.54 3.03
N GLU A 71 23.50 2.33 2.79
CA GLU A 71 22.55 1.85 3.80
C GLU A 71 22.51 0.31 3.89
N LEU A 72 23.05 -0.43 2.91
CA LEU A 72 23.03 -1.90 2.91
C LEU A 72 23.55 -2.54 4.20
N PRO A 73 24.66 -2.06 4.83
CA PRO A 73 25.13 -2.66 6.09
C PRO A 73 24.11 -2.56 7.21
N VAL A 74 23.32 -1.49 7.25
CA VAL A 74 22.25 -1.31 8.25
C VAL A 74 21.05 -2.20 7.92
N LEU A 75 20.66 -2.30 6.64
CA LEU A 75 19.61 -3.21 6.20
C LEU A 75 19.97 -4.66 6.54
N ALA A 76 21.18 -5.09 6.20
CA ALA A 76 21.70 -6.44 6.51
C ALA A 76 21.68 -6.73 8.02
N LYS A 77 22.16 -5.79 8.84
CA LYS A 77 22.19 -5.91 10.31
C LYS A 77 20.83 -6.23 10.90
N TYR A 78 19.77 -5.67 10.33
CA TYR A 78 18.39 -5.88 10.80
C TYR A 78 17.62 -6.89 9.97
N GLY A 79 18.23 -7.57 9.01
CA GLY A 79 17.58 -8.52 8.11
C GLY A 79 16.41 -7.87 7.36
N CYS A 80 16.60 -6.64 6.92
CA CYS A 80 15.59 -5.87 6.20
C CYS A 80 15.87 -5.96 4.70
N ASP A 81 14.90 -6.42 3.93
CA ASP A 81 14.94 -6.44 2.48
C ASP A 81 14.70 -5.04 1.91
N LEU A 82 15.09 -4.84 0.67
CA LEU A 82 14.93 -3.60 -0.06
C LEU A 82 13.87 -3.75 -1.17
N ILE A 83 12.84 -2.91 -1.16
CA ILE A 83 11.92 -2.75 -2.29
C ILE A 83 12.40 -1.52 -3.06
N LEU A 84 13.09 -1.75 -4.17
CA LEU A 84 13.83 -0.74 -4.90
C LEU A 84 13.07 -0.29 -6.14
N HIS A 85 12.89 1.02 -6.30
CA HIS A 85 12.35 1.62 -7.51
C HIS A 85 13.23 1.29 -8.72
N VAL A 86 12.60 0.77 -9.78
CA VAL A 86 13.23 0.40 -11.04
C VAL A 86 12.38 0.91 -12.21
N GLU A 87 13.00 1.70 -13.06
CA GLU A 87 12.43 2.24 -14.27
C GLU A 87 13.32 1.92 -15.49
N ARG A 88 12.95 2.36 -16.68
CA ARG A 88 13.73 2.04 -17.91
C ARG A 88 15.15 2.57 -17.86
N GLU A 89 15.34 3.72 -17.26
CA GLU A 89 16.61 4.43 -17.11
C GLU A 89 17.56 3.72 -16.14
N SER A 90 17.01 2.97 -15.18
CA SER A 90 17.80 2.19 -14.22
C SER A 90 18.80 1.25 -14.87
N PHE A 91 18.44 0.64 -16.01
CA PHE A 91 19.31 -0.31 -16.71
C PHE A 91 20.54 0.34 -17.35
N ALA A 92 20.56 1.65 -17.52
CA ALA A 92 21.69 2.42 -18.02
C ALA A 92 22.49 3.13 -16.89
N ASP A 93 21.99 3.11 -15.67
CA ASP A 93 22.65 3.72 -14.52
C ASP A 93 23.85 2.88 -14.09
N PRO A 94 25.07 3.46 -14.05
CA PRO A 94 26.28 2.73 -13.72
C PRO A 94 26.32 2.17 -12.28
N ASP A 95 25.52 2.72 -11.37
CA ASP A 95 25.47 2.32 -9.97
C ASP A 95 24.42 1.24 -9.71
N PHE A 96 23.50 0.95 -10.66
CA PHE A 96 22.37 0.04 -10.43
C PHE A 96 22.83 -1.42 -10.25
N ALA A 97 23.56 -2.00 -11.22
CA ALA A 97 24.03 -3.37 -11.12
C ALA A 97 25.04 -3.56 -9.96
N PRO A 98 25.99 -2.63 -9.70
CA PRO A 98 26.82 -2.67 -8.50
C PRO A 98 26.05 -2.69 -7.18
N LEU A 99 24.96 -1.92 -7.05
CA LEU A 99 24.09 -1.94 -5.89
C LEU A 99 23.48 -3.33 -5.66
N LEU A 100 22.93 -3.97 -6.72
CA LEU A 100 22.31 -5.29 -6.60
C LEU A 100 23.31 -6.36 -6.18
N ARG A 101 24.51 -6.37 -6.77
CA ARG A 101 25.61 -7.27 -6.35
C ARG A 101 26.05 -7.03 -4.90
N ALA A 102 26.11 -5.76 -4.47
CA ALA A 102 26.46 -5.41 -3.11
C ALA A 102 25.39 -5.83 -2.10
N ALA A 103 24.10 -5.74 -2.47
CA ALA A 103 22.99 -6.20 -1.67
C ALA A 103 23.04 -7.73 -1.47
N GLU A 104 23.24 -8.49 -2.54
CA GLU A 104 23.39 -9.94 -2.49
C GLU A 104 24.57 -10.35 -1.61
N ALA A 105 25.74 -9.74 -1.80
CA ALA A 105 26.96 -10.02 -1.02
C ALA A 105 26.77 -9.78 0.49
N GLN A 106 25.85 -8.89 0.87
CA GLN A 106 25.50 -8.58 2.25
C GLN A 106 24.28 -9.33 2.77
N GLY A 107 23.65 -10.17 1.95
CA GLY A 107 22.45 -10.92 2.31
C GLY A 107 21.18 -10.05 2.42
N VAL A 108 21.15 -8.90 1.73
CA VAL A 108 19.97 -8.06 1.60
C VAL A 108 19.17 -8.50 0.37
N GLY A 109 17.97 -9.03 0.58
CA GLY A 109 17.07 -9.38 -0.52
C GLY A 109 16.56 -8.11 -1.22
N VAL A 110 16.55 -8.12 -2.56
CA VAL A 110 16.01 -7.01 -3.34
C VAL A 110 14.76 -7.44 -4.09
N ASP A 111 13.70 -6.64 -3.98
CA ASP A 111 12.52 -6.70 -4.83
C ASP A 111 12.51 -5.50 -5.78
N ALA A 112 12.31 -5.74 -7.05
CA ALA A 112 12.25 -4.71 -8.07
C ALA A 112 10.83 -4.12 -8.14
N TRP A 113 10.65 -2.90 -7.65
CA TRP A 113 9.41 -2.14 -7.78
C TRP A 113 9.39 -1.41 -9.11
N LEU A 114 8.58 -1.90 -10.03
CA LEU A 114 8.52 -1.37 -11.38
C LEU A 114 7.59 -0.18 -11.49
N LEU A 115 8.10 0.95 -11.95
CA LEU A 115 7.33 2.13 -12.27
C LEU A 115 7.53 2.54 -13.74
N LEU A 116 6.44 2.94 -14.37
CA LEU A 116 6.46 3.54 -15.70
C LEU A 116 6.70 5.05 -15.59
N PRO A 117 7.09 5.73 -16.69
CA PRO A 117 7.04 7.17 -16.76
C PRO A 117 5.65 7.72 -16.40
N TYR A 118 5.62 8.93 -15.85
CA TYR A 118 4.36 9.59 -15.46
C TYR A 118 3.34 9.66 -16.60
N GLU A 119 3.80 9.92 -17.81
CA GLU A 119 2.98 10.02 -19.02
C GLU A 119 2.42 8.67 -19.46
N GLU A 120 3.01 7.58 -18.98
CA GLU A 120 2.56 6.20 -19.21
C GLU A 120 1.78 5.65 -18.01
N HIS A 121 1.19 6.53 -17.20
CA HIS A 121 0.34 6.25 -16.03
C HIS A 121 1.03 5.79 -14.74
N LEU A 122 2.36 5.76 -14.67
CA LEU A 122 3.21 5.47 -13.51
C LEU A 122 2.97 4.08 -12.89
N TYR A 123 1.76 3.80 -12.39
CA TYR A 123 1.37 2.59 -11.66
C TYR A 123 0.73 1.53 -12.54
N VAL A 124 0.57 0.32 -12.01
CA VAL A 124 -0.13 -0.76 -12.70
C VAL A 124 -1.64 -0.50 -12.70
N GLY A 125 -2.17 -0.28 -13.88
CA GLY A 125 -3.59 -0.03 -14.10
C GLY A 125 -4.02 -0.46 -15.50
N GLN A 126 -5.31 -0.40 -15.78
CA GLN A 126 -5.87 -0.84 -17.08
C GLN A 126 -5.17 -0.19 -18.29
N ALA A 127 -4.83 1.10 -18.17
CA ALA A 127 -4.17 1.80 -19.28
C ALA A 127 -2.66 1.46 -19.41
N SER A 128 -2.03 0.86 -18.41
CA SER A 128 -0.58 0.67 -18.31
C SER A 128 -0.11 -0.78 -18.39
N VAL A 129 -1.00 -1.77 -18.33
CA VAL A 129 -0.64 -3.21 -18.31
C VAL A 129 0.34 -3.61 -19.42
N GLY A 130 0.18 -3.05 -20.63
CA GLY A 130 1.10 -3.30 -21.75
C GLY A 130 2.52 -2.80 -21.45
N GLY A 131 2.65 -1.55 -21.00
CA GLY A 131 3.94 -0.93 -20.67
C GLY A 131 4.63 -1.63 -19.50
N VAL A 132 3.87 -1.99 -18.45
CA VAL A 132 4.38 -2.73 -17.28
C VAL A 132 4.91 -4.10 -17.70
N ARG A 133 4.19 -4.82 -18.57
CA ARG A 133 4.63 -6.11 -19.08
C ARG A 133 5.95 -5.99 -19.83
N ASP A 134 6.09 -4.98 -20.68
CA ASP A 134 7.31 -4.78 -21.47
C ASP A 134 8.49 -4.37 -20.57
N LEU A 135 8.25 -3.54 -19.56
CA LEU A 135 9.25 -3.17 -18.55
C LEU A 135 9.68 -4.39 -17.72
N ALA A 136 8.73 -5.21 -17.27
CA ALA A 136 9.01 -6.39 -16.46
C ALA A 136 9.87 -7.43 -17.21
N ARG A 137 9.56 -7.66 -18.50
CA ARG A 137 10.37 -8.55 -19.35
C ARG A 137 11.78 -8.02 -19.53
N ARG A 138 11.91 -6.73 -19.85
CA ARG A 138 13.22 -6.08 -19.98
C ARG A 138 14.03 -6.15 -18.70
N ALA A 139 13.39 -5.92 -17.54
CA ALA A 139 14.05 -6.03 -16.25
C ALA A 139 14.53 -7.46 -15.97
N ALA A 140 13.67 -8.46 -16.22
CA ALA A 140 14.05 -9.85 -16.05
C ALA A 140 15.20 -10.26 -16.99
N ASP A 141 15.16 -9.83 -18.26
CA ASP A 141 16.26 -10.07 -19.23
C ASP A 141 17.56 -9.44 -18.75
N PHE A 142 17.51 -8.20 -18.23
CA PHE A 142 18.68 -7.52 -17.67
C PHE A 142 19.25 -8.26 -16.46
N PHE A 143 18.40 -8.66 -15.50
CA PHE A 143 18.84 -9.36 -14.29
C PHE A 143 19.50 -10.70 -14.62
N GLU A 144 18.96 -11.45 -15.58
CA GLU A 144 19.54 -12.72 -16.03
C GLU A 144 20.85 -12.53 -16.78
N GLN A 145 20.92 -11.53 -17.70
CA GLN A 145 22.13 -11.24 -18.47
C GLN A 145 23.30 -10.79 -17.60
N GLU A 146 23.00 -10.02 -16.54
CA GLU A 146 23.99 -9.49 -15.61
C GLU A 146 24.22 -10.42 -14.41
N ASP A 147 23.55 -11.58 -14.35
CA ASP A 147 23.60 -12.53 -13.22
C ASP A 147 23.36 -11.83 -11.87
N LEU A 148 22.21 -11.14 -11.77
CA LEU A 148 21.83 -10.35 -10.60
C LEU A 148 20.72 -11.03 -9.80
N ALA A 149 20.92 -11.15 -8.49
CA ALA A 149 19.96 -11.75 -7.57
C ALA A 149 18.83 -10.76 -7.21
N VAL A 150 17.76 -10.78 -7.99
CA VAL A 150 16.49 -10.12 -7.64
C VAL A 150 15.48 -11.18 -7.28
N ARG A 151 14.84 -11.04 -6.11
CA ARG A 151 13.94 -12.06 -5.55
C ARG A 151 12.54 -11.98 -6.12
N ALA A 152 12.00 -10.77 -6.23
CA ALA A 152 10.62 -10.53 -6.63
C ALA A 152 10.49 -9.29 -7.49
N PHE A 153 9.43 -9.27 -8.29
CA PHE A 153 8.87 -8.05 -8.86
C PHE A 153 7.75 -7.53 -7.97
N VAL A 154 7.68 -6.23 -7.78
CA VAL A 154 6.59 -5.58 -7.05
C VAL A 154 5.83 -4.67 -8.00
N PHE A 155 4.52 -4.87 -8.06
CA PHE A 155 3.60 -4.08 -8.88
C PHE A 155 2.69 -3.25 -7.98
N ASP A 156 2.77 -1.94 -8.15
CA ASP A 156 1.95 -0.99 -7.40
C ASP A 156 0.66 -0.72 -8.18
N CYS A 157 -0.45 -1.20 -7.61
CA CYS A 157 -1.79 -1.10 -8.20
C CYS A 157 -2.53 0.09 -7.59
N GLU A 158 -2.21 1.29 -8.07
CA GLU A 158 -2.85 2.53 -7.67
C GLU A 158 -3.49 3.25 -8.87
N PRO A 159 -4.46 4.14 -8.64
CA PRO A 159 -4.99 4.99 -9.70
C PRO A 159 -3.86 5.77 -10.37
N SER A 160 -3.90 5.86 -11.71
CA SER A 160 -2.90 6.66 -12.41
C SER A 160 -2.92 8.11 -11.89
N PRO A 161 -1.77 8.80 -11.88
CA PRO A 161 -1.70 10.19 -11.44
C PRO A 161 -2.64 11.12 -12.23
N LEU A 162 -2.89 10.81 -13.50
CA LEU A 162 -3.80 11.57 -14.36
C LEU A 162 -5.24 11.44 -13.86
N LEU A 163 -5.71 10.22 -13.60
CA LEU A 163 -7.02 9.96 -13.01
C LEU A 163 -7.11 10.56 -11.58
N GLY A 164 -6.06 10.38 -10.79
CA GLY A 164 -5.95 10.95 -9.45
C GLY A 164 -6.14 12.48 -9.44
N ARG A 165 -5.58 13.18 -10.43
CA ARG A 165 -5.76 14.62 -10.61
C ARG A 165 -7.19 14.99 -10.95
N GLU A 166 -7.83 14.29 -11.88
CA GLU A 166 -9.23 14.54 -12.27
C GLU A 166 -10.19 14.34 -11.08
N LEU A 167 -10.05 13.22 -10.35
CA LEU A 167 -10.82 12.95 -9.14
C LEU A 167 -10.62 14.04 -8.09
N PHE A 168 -9.40 14.49 -7.96
CA PHE A 168 -9.03 15.55 -7.05
C PHE A 168 -9.67 16.91 -7.41
N GLU A 169 -9.63 17.31 -8.67
CA GLU A 169 -10.28 18.54 -9.16
C GLU A 169 -11.80 18.49 -8.91
N ALA A 170 -12.44 17.32 -9.13
CA ALA A 170 -13.85 17.13 -8.83
C ALA A 170 -14.17 17.28 -7.32
N VAL A 171 -13.28 16.79 -6.46
CA VAL A 171 -13.37 16.96 -5.00
C VAL A 171 -13.22 18.43 -4.62
N LEU A 172 -12.24 19.16 -5.19
CA LEU A 172 -12.06 20.59 -4.98
C LEU A 172 -13.26 21.43 -5.41
N ALA A 173 -13.85 21.07 -6.56
CA ALA A 173 -15.05 21.68 -7.06
C ALA A 173 -16.30 21.38 -6.20
N LYS A 174 -16.17 20.50 -5.19
CA LYS A 174 -17.28 19.98 -4.37
C LYS A 174 -18.43 19.44 -5.23
N SER A 175 -18.08 18.74 -6.31
CA SER A 175 -19.02 18.22 -7.29
C SER A 175 -19.18 16.69 -7.17
N PRO A 176 -20.09 16.18 -6.33
CA PRO A 176 -20.34 14.73 -6.22
C PRO A 176 -20.78 14.12 -7.56
N ARG A 177 -21.47 14.92 -8.38
CA ARG A 177 -21.91 14.45 -9.71
C ARG A 177 -20.73 14.24 -10.66
N GLN A 178 -19.78 15.19 -10.69
CA GLN A 178 -18.57 15.09 -11.51
C GLN A 178 -17.71 13.91 -11.03
N LEU A 179 -17.51 13.77 -9.72
CA LEU A 179 -16.81 12.63 -9.15
C LEU A 179 -17.46 11.30 -9.56
N ALA A 180 -18.78 11.20 -9.40
CA ALA A 180 -19.54 10.03 -9.79
C ALA A 180 -19.47 9.75 -11.31
N GLN A 181 -19.45 10.80 -12.13
CA GLN A 181 -19.32 10.66 -13.57
C GLN A 181 -17.94 10.14 -13.96
N ILE A 182 -16.86 10.73 -13.42
CA ILE A 182 -15.48 10.28 -13.67
C ILE A 182 -15.36 8.79 -13.33
N LEU A 183 -15.78 8.38 -12.14
CA LEU A 183 -15.68 6.98 -11.71
C LEU A 183 -16.49 6.04 -12.63
N ARG A 184 -17.68 6.44 -13.08
CA ARG A 184 -18.47 5.62 -14.00
C ARG A 184 -17.85 5.53 -15.39
N ASP A 185 -17.28 6.63 -15.88
CA ASP A 185 -16.67 6.68 -17.21
C ASP A 185 -15.38 5.85 -17.28
N GLN A 186 -14.74 5.59 -16.13
CA GLN A 186 -13.58 4.71 -16.04
C GLN A 186 -13.94 3.22 -15.96
N MET A 187 -15.17 2.89 -15.51
CA MET A 187 -15.57 1.49 -15.33
C MET A 187 -15.76 0.78 -16.66
N ASP A 188 -15.01 -0.30 -16.85
CA ASP A 188 -15.16 -1.22 -17.97
C ASP A 188 -14.83 -2.66 -17.52
N PRO A 189 -15.82 -3.44 -17.08
CA PRO A 189 -15.62 -4.79 -16.57
C PRO A 189 -14.96 -5.75 -17.57
N GLU A 190 -15.13 -5.53 -18.88
CA GLU A 190 -14.50 -6.36 -19.91
C GLU A 190 -13.01 -6.04 -20.02
N VAL A 191 -12.67 -4.74 -20.01
CA VAL A 191 -11.27 -4.28 -19.95
C VAL A 191 -10.62 -4.76 -18.67
N PHE A 192 -11.26 -4.55 -17.52
CA PHE A 192 -10.77 -5.01 -16.22
C PHE A 192 -10.47 -6.51 -16.22
N GLY A 193 -11.40 -7.34 -16.71
CA GLY A 193 -11.20 -8.79 -16.79
C GLY A 193 -10.05 -9.20 -17.72
N ARG A 194 -9.87 -8.51 -18.86
CA ARG A 194 -8.74 -8.76 -19.78
C ARG A 194 -7.40 -8.39 -19.13
N ASP A 195 -7.36 -7.32 -18.39
CA ASP A 195 -6.13 -6.84 -17.76
C ASP A 195 -5.71 -7.71 -16.59
N VAL A 196 -6.68 -8.19 -15.79
CA VAL A 196 -6.44 -9.24 -14.79
C VAL A 196 -5.85 -10.50 -15.46
N ALA A 197 -6.42 -10.95 -16.56
CA ALA A 197 -5.91 -12.10 -17.30
C ALA A 197 -4.49 -11.86 -17.87
N ALA A 198 -4.22 -10.66 -18.38
CA ALA A 198 -2.91 -10.27 -18.89
C ALA A 198 -1.84 -10.21 -17.80
N LEU A 199 -2.18 -9.69 -16.60
CA LEU A 199 -1.31 -9.70 -15.43
C LEU A 199 -1.03 -11.13 -14.95
N ASN A 200 -2.05 -11.97 -14.87
CA ASN A 200 -1.85 -13.39 -14.51
C ASN A 200 -0.95 -14.12 -15.51
N GLY A 201 -1.07 -13.82 -16.80
CA GLY A 201 -0.15 -14.34 -17.82
C GLY A 201 1.29 -13.89 -17.60
N LEU A 202 1.51 -12.61 -17.29
CA LEU A 202 2.83 -12.07 -16.96
C LEU A 202 3.39 -12.70 -15.68
N ILE A 203 2.56 -12.85 -14.63
CA ILE A 203 2.96 -13.46 -13.37
C ILE A 203 3.41 -14.91 -13.60
N ALA A 204 2.66 -15.68 -14.39
CA ALA A 204 3.03 -17.03 -14.74
C ALA A 204 4.36 -17.10 -15.51
N GLU A 205 4.59 -16.16 -16.43
CA GLU A 205 5.86 -16.03 -17.15
C GLU A 205 7.03 -15.74 -16.21
N LEU A 206 6.91 -14.73 -15.34
CA LEU A 206 7.95 -14.34 -14.37
C LEU A 206 8.25 -15.45 -13.36
N ARG A 207 7.21 -16.15 -12.88
CA ARG A 207 7.37 -17.32 -12.02
C ARG A 207 8.11 -18.46 -12.72
N GLY A 208 7.81 -18.68 -14.01
CA GLY A 208 8.53 -19.64 -14.83
C GLY A 208 10.03 -19.33 -14.97
N ARG A 209 10.41 -18.07 -14.80
CA ARG A 209 11.81 -17.57 -14.76
C ARG A 209 12.41 -17.57 -13.34
N GLY A 210 11.64 -17.97 -12.32
CA GLY A 210 12.13 -18.08 -10.93
C GLY A 210 11.85 -16.86 -10.04
N TYR A 211 11.15 -15.83 -10.54
CA TYR A 211 10.82 -14.64 -9.76
C TYR A 211 9.49 -14.80 -9.01
N ALA A 212 9.44 -14.35 -7.77
CA ALA A 212 8.17 -14.08 -7.12
C ALA A 212 7.55 -12.79 -7.69
N VAL A 213 6.23 -12.66 -7.58
CA VAL A 213 5.53 -11.43 -8.03
C VAL A 213 4.57 -11.00 -6.93
N ASP A 214 4.88 -9.88 -6.32
CA ASP A 214 4.10 -9.28 -5.23
C ASP A 214 3.31 -8.07 -5.76
N GLY A 215 2.15 -7.82 -5.16
CA GLY A 215 1.35 -6.64 -5.44
C GLY A 215 1.33 -5.67 -4.26
N ALA A 216 1.13 -4.39 -4.54
CA ALA A 216 0.75 -3.39 -3.56
C ALA A 216 -0.54 -2.71 -4.01
N GLY A 217 -1.43 -2.39 -3.07
CA GLY A 217 -2.71 -1.79 -3.43
C GLY A 217 -3.29 -0.90 -2.34
N ASN A 218 -4.27 -0.10 -2.70
CA ASN A 218 -4.91 0.79 -1.76
C ASN A 218 -5.78 0.02 -0.76
N ARG A 219 -5.65 0.32 0.53
CA ARG A 219 -6.44 -0.30 1.60
C ARG A 219 -7.95 -0.20 1.42
N ALA A 220 -8.44 0.80 0.66
CA ALA A 220 -9.87 0.97 0.41
C ALA A 220 -10.47 -0.21 -0.36
N PHE A 221 -9.67 -0.93 -1.13
CA PHE A 221 -10.12 -2.13 -1.84
C PHE A 221 -10.57 -3.22 -0.87
N LEU A 222 -9.92 -3.36 0.30
CA LEU A 222 -10.30 -4.35 1.31
C LEU A 222 -11.76 -4.19 1.79
N ASP A 223 -12.24 -2.97 1.88
CA ASP A 223 -13.64 -2.71 2.29
C ASP A 223 -14.66 -3.20 1.24
N ALA A 224 -14.30 -3.13 -0.04
CA ALA A 224 -15.11 -3.64 -1.15
C ALA A 224 -14.97 -5.16 -1.31
N GLN A 225 -13.73 -5.67 -1.28
CA GLN A 225 -13.40 -7.08 -1.46
C GLN A 225 -14.07 -7.99 -0.40
N VAL A 226 -14.14 -7.53 0.85
CA VAL A 226 -14.81 -8.26 1.94
C VAL A 226 -16.27 -8.60 1.61
N ARG A 227 -16.86 -7.89 0.67
CA ARG A 227 -18.24 -8.06 0.19
C ARG A 227 -18.33 -8.67 -1.21
N GLY A 228 -17.21 -9.11 -1.76
CA GLY A 228 -17.15 -9.68 -3.10
C GLY A 228 -17.28 -8.64 -4.21
N ASN A 229 -16.97 -7.35 -3.96
CA ASN A 229 -17.13 -6.28 -4.93
C ASN A 229 -15.76 -5.73 -5.39
N VAL A 230 -15.52 -5.73 -6.70
CA VAL A 230 -14.30 -5.19 -7.35
C VAL A 230 -14.57 -3.91 -8.15
N ALA A 231 -15.81 -3.39 -8.16
CA ALA A 231 -16.14 -2.21 -8.95
C ALA A 231 -15.33 -0.97 -8.57
N LEU A 232 -14.81 -0.88 -7.32
CA LEU A 232 -13.91 0.19 -6.92
C LEU A 232 -12.55 0.07 -7.60
N GLU A 233 -12.04 -1.14 -7.77
CA GLU A 233 -10.78 -1.40 -8.45
C GLU A 233 -10.90 -1.08 -9.95
N ASP A 234 -12.00 -1.49 -10.57
CA ASP A 234 -12.32 -1.16 -11.95
C ASP A 234 -12.41 0.36 -12.16
N ALA A 235 -13.23 1.06 -11.36
CA ALA A 235 -13.39 2.51 -11.46
C ALA A 235 -12.11 3.32 -11.17
N LEU A 236 -11.16 2.75 -10.45
CA LEU A 236 -9.85 3.35 -10.18
C LEU A 236 -8.76 2.83 -11.13
N ASN A 237 -9.11 1.97 -12.08
CA ASN A 237 -8.19 1.34 -13.01
C ASN A 237 -7.02 0.59 -12.33
N ALA A 238 -7.25 0.02 -11.16
CA ALA A 238 -6.22 -0.59 -10.32
C ALA A 238 -6.57 -2.06 -10.00
N PRO A 239 -6.28 -3.02 -10.90
CA PRO A 239 -6.65 -4.41 -10.74
C PRO A 239 -5.78 -5.09 -9.68
N VAL A 240 -6.40 -5.44 -8.56
CA VAL A 240 -5.79 -6.15 -7.43
C VAL A 240 -6.42 -7.52 -7.25
N SER A 241 -7.76 -7.56 -7.27
CA SER A 241 -8.54 -8.79 -7.12
C SER A 241 -8.47 -9.66 -8.37
N GLY A 242 -8.45 -10.98 -8.16
CA GLY A 242 -8.35 -11.96 -9.26
C GLY A 242 -6.96 -12.09 -9.86
N VAL A 243 -5.99 -11.31 -9.40
CA VAL A 243 -4.58 -11.43 -9.78
C VAL A 243 -3.85 -12.36 -8.81
N GLU A 244 -3.03 -13.25 -9.36
CA GLU A 244 -2.37 -14.33 -8.62
C GLU A 244 -1.06 -13.88 -7.95
N TRP A 245 -1.11 -12.88 -7.08
CA TRP A 245 0.05 -12.38 -6.34
C TRP A 245 0.67 -13.45 -5.43
N ASN A 246 2.00 -13.47 -5.30
CA ASN A 246 2.68 -14.26 -4.27
C ASN A 246 2.44 -13.67 -2.88
N ALA A 247 2.55 -12.35 -2.76
CA ALA A 247 2.07 -11.61 -1.60
C ALA A 247 1.37 -10.33 -2.07
N LEU A 248 0.49 -9.79 -1.22
CA LEU A 248 -0.21 -8.55 -1.50
C LEU A 248 -0.13 -7.65 -0.29
N SER A 249 0.47 -6.49 -0.48
CA SER A 249 0.55 -5.47 0.55
C SER A 249 -0.52 -4.41 0.38
N PHE A 250 -0.88 -3.77 1.49
CA PHE A 250 -1.88 -2.71 1.50
C PHE A 250 -1.30 -1.44 2.09
N ILE A 251 -1.39 -0.35 1.31
CA ILE A 251 -0.88 0.97 1.65
C ILE A 251 -1.67 1.55 2.82
N THR A 252 -1.01 1.69 3.97
CA THR A 252 -1.60 2.19 5.22
C THR A 252 -0.73 3.27 5.83
N TYR A 253 -0.44 4.31 5.04
CA TYR A 253 0.42 5.39 5.52
C TYR A 253 -0.30 6.29 6.53
N ARG A 254 0.48 6.76 7.53
CA ARG A 254 0.03 7.77 8.47
C ARG A 254 0.06 9.13 7.83
N TYR A 255 -0.99 9.48 7.12
CA TYR A 255 -1.19 10.84 6.67
C TYR A 255 -1.40 11.77 7.89
N MET A 256 -2.36 12.65 7.93
CA MET A 256 -2.58 13.61 9.02
C MET A 256 -3.18 13.01 10.31
N ALA A 257 -3.32 11.71 10.39
CA ALA A 257 -3.94 11.05 11.53
C ALA A 257 -3.09 11.16 12.82
N SER A 258 -3.76 11.29 13.96
CA SER A 258 -3.09 11.09 15.24
C SER A 258 -2.60 9.65 15.36
N GLN A 259 -1.60 9.39 16.20
CA GLN A 259 -1.10 8.02 16.43
C GLN A 259 -2.24 7.06 16.80
N LEU A 260 -3.13 7.47 17.68
CA LEU A 260 -4.28 6.65 18.11
C LEU A 260 -5.24 6.32 16.94
N SER A 261 -5.49 7.29 16.06
CA SER A 261 -6.31 7.08 14.87
C SER A 261 -5.61 6.16 13.87
N TYR A 262 -4.30 6.32 13.72
CA TYR A 262 -3.49 5.49 12.83
C TYR A 262 -3.45 4.02 13.29
N VAL A 263 -3.23 3.79 14.59
CA VAL A 263 -3.25 2.44 15.18
C VAL A 263 -4.61 1.76 15.00
N ALA A 264 -5.71 2.51 15.15
CA ALA A 264 -7.06 1.99 14.91
C ALA A 264 -7.30 1.64 13.42
N LEU A 265 -6.75 2.45 12.50
CA LEU A 265 -6.77 2.20 11.06
C LEU A 265 -6.00 0.91 10.72
N LEU A 266 -4.77 0.78 11.22
CA LEU A 266 -3.95 -0.41 11.03
C LEU A 266 -4.65 -1.67 11.55
N ASN A 267 -5.21 -1.62 12.76
CA ASN A 267 -5.94 -2.75 13.33
C ASN A 267 -7.10 -3.21 12.44
N ARG A 268 -7.85 -2.27 11.84
CA ARG A 268 -8.92 -2.62 10.92
C ARG A 268 -8.39 -3.29 9.65
N TYR A 269 -7.48 -2.61 8.95
CA TYR A 269 -7.09 -3.05 7.62
C TYR A 269 -6.14 -4.25 7.65
N ALA A 270 -5.26 -4.37 8.63
CA ALA A 270 -4.48 -5.59 8.83
C ALA A 270 -5.38 -6.80 9.15
N GLY A 271 -6.43 -6.60 9.97
CA GLY A 271 -7.42 -7.66 10.22
C GLY A 271 -8.21 -8.08 8.97
N LEU A 272 -8.56 -7.12 8.09
CA LEU A 272 -9.19 -7.44 6.80
C LEU A 272 -8.23 -8.13 5.85
N ALA A 273 -6.99 -7.66 5.74
CA ALA A 273 -5.97 -8.25 4.90
C ALA A 273 -5.69 -9.72 5.29
N THR A 274 -5.48 -9.98 6.59
CA THR A 274 -5.29 -11.36 7.10
C THR A 274 -6.50 -12.25 6.77
N ARG A 275 -7.71 -11.73 6.95
CA ARG A 275 -8.94 -12.50 6.66
C ARG A 275 -9.07 -12.86 5.19
N LEU A 276 -8.69 -11.98 4.26
CA LEU A 276 -8.87 -12.15 2.82
C LEU A 276 -7.69 -12.89 2.18
N TYR A 277 -6.47 -12.65 2.66
CA TYR A 277 -5.25 -13.10 1.99
C TYR A 277 -4.38 -14.04 2.84
N GLY A 278 -4.73 -14.25 4.13
CA GLY A 278 -4.00 -15.18 5.00
C GLY A 278 -2.51 -14.82 5.11
N GLU A 279 -1.65 -15.81 4.89
CA GLU A 279 -0.19 -15.66 4.95
C GLU A 279 0.40 -14.80 3.83
N ARG A 280 -0.36 -14.61 2.73
CA ARG A 280 0.05 -13.71 1.64
C ARG A 280 -0.15 -12.24 1.95
N ALA A 281 -0.87 -11.91 3.03
CA ALA A 281 -1.09 -10.53 3.43
C ALA A 281 0.20 -9.85 3.88
N ALA A 282 0.44 -8.64 3.38
CA ALA A 282 1.46 -7.72 3.84
C ALA A 282 0.86 -6.35 4.11
N MET A 283 1.55 -5.53 4.90
CA MET A 283 1.11 -4.16 5.18
C MET A 283 2.25 -3.19 4.93
N ASP A 284 1.96 -2.14 4.17
CA ASP A 284 2.87 -1.01 3.99
C ASP A 284 2.61 0.01 5.08
N VAL A 285 3.56 0.13 6.00
CA VAL A 285 3.48 0.98 7.20
C VAL A 285 4.38 2.19 7.02
N GLY A 286 3.86 3.36 7.16
CA GLY A 286 4.61 4.63 6.96
C GLY A 286 3.74 5.84 7.30
N LEU A 287 4.19 7.01 7.01
CA LEU A 287 5.48 7.44 6.48
C LEU A 287 6.52 7.50 7.58
N ILE A 288 7.76 7.10 7.28
CA ILE A 288 8.88 7.26 8.20
C ILE A 288 9.58 8.59 7.92
N GLY A 289 9.88 9.35 9.00
CA GLY A 289 10.60 10.62 8.90
C GLY A 289 9.78 11.77 8.33
N ASP A 290 10.44 12.90 8.09
CA ASP A 290 9.81 14.08 7.49
C ASP A 290 9.98 14.04 5.97
N TYR A 291 8.96 13.55 5.31
CA TYR A 291 8.89 13.40 3.86
C TYR A 291 8.96 14.74 3.09
N HIS A 292 8.84 15.86 3.81
CA HIS A 292 8.91 17.23 3.26
C HIS A 292 10.30 17.68 2.89
N GLU A 293 11.32 17.04 3.47
CA GLU A 293 12.71 17.45 3.31
C GLU A 293 13.37 16.79 2.08
N ILE A 294 12.62 16.00 1.31
CA ILE A 294 13.10 15.35 0.10
C ILE A 294 12.78 16.27 -1.10
N PRO A 295 13.79 16.95 -1.73
CA PRO A 295 13.58 17.93 -2.80
C PRO A 295 12.82 17.33 -4.01
N GLU A 296 13.11 16.08 -4.37
CA GLU A 296 12.48 15.35 -5.47
C GLU A 296 10.98 15.17 -5.27
N ASN A 297 10.52 15.08 -4.03
CA ASN A 297 9.11 15.06 -3.71
C ASN A 297 8.39 16.36 -4.03
N ALA A 298 9.06 17.50 -3.92
CA ALA A 298 8.49 18.79 -4.29
C ALA A 298 8.25 18.89 -5.81
N GLU A 299 9.14 18.34 -6.62
CA GLU A 299 8.98 18.31 -8.08
C GLU A 299 7.88 17.34 -8.51
N ARG A 300 7.85 16.10 -7.97
CA ARG A 300 6.76 15.16 -8.23
C ARG A 300 5.42 15.68 -7.70
N ALA A 301 5.39 16.29 -6.53
CA ALA A 301 4.19 16.95 -6.01
C ALA A 301 3.64 17.99 -6.97
N ALA A 302 4.51 18.73 -7.66
CA ALA A 302 4.11 19.67 -8.70
C ALA A 302 3.46 18.97 -9.90
N LEU A 303 3.96 17.79 -10.30
CA LEU A 303 3.37 16.96 -11.37
C LEU A 303 1.95 16.47 -11.01
N PHE A 304 1.70 16.12 -9.76
CA PHE A 304 0.37 15.74 -9.28
C PHE A 304 -0.62 16.91 -9.13
N GLY A 305 -0.24 18.12 -9.56
CA GLY A 305 -1.10 19.31 -9.48
C GLY A 305 -1.40 19.79 -8.07
N GLY A 306 -0.85 19.14 -7.04
CA GLY A 306 -1.05 19.45 -5.62
C GLY A 306 0.07 20.26 -4.99
N GLY A 307 1.25 20.27 -5.61
CA GLY A 307 2.42 21.00 -5.15
C GLY A 307 2.73 20.81 -3.66
N GLU A 308 3.44 21.75 -3.07
CA GLU A 308 3.77 21.81 -1.63
C GLU A 308 2.59 21.52 -0.68
N MET A 309 1.36 21.63 -1.18
CA MET A 309 0.16 21.49 -0.37
C MET A 309 -0.22 20.03 -0.08
N PHE A 310 0.04 19.10 -0.99
CA PHE A 310 -0.28 17.69 -0.76
C PHE A 310 0.73 17.06 0.22
N TYR A 311 2.01 17.26 -0.02
CA TYR A 311 3.07 16.71 0.83
C TYR A 311 3.27 17.51 2.13
N GLY A 312 2.98 18.83 2.16
CA GLY A 312 3.01 19.63 3.39
C GLY A 312 2.09 19.13 4.51
N TYR A 313 1.17 18.22 4.19
CA TYR A 313 0.26 17.58 5.16
C TYR A 313 0.62 16.13 5.48
N LEU A 314 1.55 15.52 4.75
CA LEU A 314 2.01 14.16 5.05
C LEU A 314 2.96 14.19 6.25
N ARG A 315 2.41 14.26 7.44
CA ARG A 315 3.21 14.15 8.66
C ARG A 315 3.58 12.71 8.89
N GLY A 316 4.81 12.36 8.61
CA GLY A 316 5.38 11.07 8.93
C GLY A 316 5.31 10.70 10.41
N MET A 317 5.66 9.49 10.74
CA MET A 317 5.86 9.07 12.13
C MET A 317 6.99 9.87 12.74
N ARG A 318 6.75 10.43 13.93
CA ARG A 318 7.71 11.32 14.57
C ARG A 318 8.75 10.59 15.40
N SER A 319 8.48 9.34 15.75
CA SER A 319 9.35 8.57 16.60
C SER A 319 9.38 7.09 16.24
N ALA A 320 10.51 6.46 16.49
CA ALA A 320 10.68 5.02 16.37
C ALA A 320 9.69 4.23 17.28
N PHE A 321 9.22 4.84 18.37
CA PHE A 321 8.19 4.26 19.23
C PHE A 321 6.83 4.16 18.52
N ASP A 322 6.44 5.21 17.78
CA ASP A 322 5.20 5.19 16.97
C ASP A 322 5.22 4.03 15.96
N LEU A 323 6.39 3.75 15.36
CA LEU A 323 6.57 2.64 14.43
C LEU A 323 6.52 1.29 15.15
N GLU A 324 7.20 1.14 16.30
CA GLU A 324 7.16 -0.10 17.09
C GLU A 324 5.72 -0.48 17.46
N GLU A 325 4.91 0.51 17.87
CA GLU A 325 3.49 0.32 18.16
C GLU A 325 2.69 -0.07 16.89
N ALA A 326 2.91 0.63 15.77
CA ALA A 326 2.24 0.37 14.51
C ALA A 326 2.50 -1.06 14.00
N VAL A 327 3.76 -1.47 13.97
CA VAL A 327 4.16 -2.84 13.59
C VAL A 327 3.58 -3.86 14.58
N GLY A 328 3.60 -3.56 15.88
CA GLY A 328 3.01 -4.43 16.91
C GLY A 328 1.51 -4.67 16.70
N VAL A 329 0.77 -3.66 16.26
CA VAL A 329 -0.66 -3.80 15.91
C VAL A 329 -0.85 -4.70 14.68
N VAL A 330 -0.06 -4.50 13.64
CA VAL A 330 -0.09 -5.31 12.41
C VAL A 330 0.17 -6.78 12.74
N LEU A 331 1.20 -7.07 13.53
CA LEU A 331 1.52 -8.41 14.00
C LEU A 331 0.38 -9.01 14.85
N GLY A 332 -0.24 -8.20 15.71
CA GLY A 332 -1.38 -8.59 16.54
C GLY A 332 -2.63 -8.98 15.75
N CYS A 333 -2.73 -8.52 14.49
CA CYS A 333 -3.77 -8.90 13.55
C CYS A 333 -3.43 -10.15 12.72
N GLY A 334 -2.23 -10.73 12.89
CA GLY A 334 -1.81 -11.94 12.17
C GLY A 334 -0.99 -11.69 10.90
N VAL A 335 -0.79 -10.43 10.49
CA VAL A 335 0.10 -10.12 9.36
C VAL A 335 1.56 -10.25 9.81
N ARG A 336 2.34 -11.03 9.06
CA ARG A 336 3.75 -11.34 9.39
C ARG A 336 4.75 -10.66 8.47
N ARG A 337 4.27 -10.01 7.41
CA ARG A 337 5.06 -9.31 6.39
C ARG A 337 4.78 -7.82 6.49
N VAL A 338 5.80 -7.03 6.78
CA VAL A 338 5.68 -5.57 6.95
C VAL A 338 6.69 -4.89 6.05
N ASN A 339 6.23 -3.96 5.25
CA ASN A 339 7.06 -3.08 4.46
C ASN A 339 7.00 -1.67 5.06
N LEU A 340 8.16 -1.05 5.22
CA LEU A 340 8.27 0.31 5.75
C LEU A 340 8.36 1.30 4.60
N TYR A 341 7.65 2.41 4.66
CA TYR A 341 7.74 3.46 3.66
C TYR A 341 8.22 4.77 4.30
N ALA A 342 9.41 5.28 3.99
CA ALA A 342 10.40 4.77 3.07
C ALA A 342 11.83 4.98 3.61
N LEU A 343 12.82 4.34 2.97
CA LEU A 343 14.25 4.50 3.28
C LEU A 343 14.69 5.95 3.14
N ASP A 344 14.21 6.63 2.09
CA ASP A 344 14.41 8.06 1.83
C ASP A 344 14.13 8.91 3.07
N GLY A 345 12.96 8.73 3.68
CA GLY A 345 12.58 9.42 4.90
C GLY A 345 13.33 8.93 6.15
N ALA A 346 13.72 7.66 6.20
CA ALA A 346 14.47 7.12 7.32
C ALA A 346 15.87 7.72 7.40
N VAL A 347 16.56 7.84 6.26
CA VAL A 347 17.91 8.41 6.15
C VAL A 347 17.92 9.89 6.53
N THR A 348 16.96 10.67 6.03
CA THR A 348 16.89 12.11 6.30
C THR A 348 16.38 12.45 7.70
N SER A 349 15.74 11.49 8.37
CA SER A 349 15.19 11.71 9.71
C SER A 349 16.27 11.81 10.79
N VAL A 350 16.00 12.60 11.83
CA VAL A 350 16.87 12.70 13.02
C VAL A 350 17.10 11.34 13.70
N ALA A 351 16.16 10.42 13.58
CA ALA A 351 16.28 9.08 14.16
C ALA A 351 17.29 8.21 13.40
N GLY A 352 17.45 8.42 12.09
CA GLY A 352 18.30 7.62 11.21
C GLY A 352 17.75 6.21 10.97
N THR A 353 18.15 5.59 9.87
CA THR A 353 17.67 4.27 9.41
C THR A 353 17.74 3.21 10.49
N GLU A 354 18.87 3.15 11.23
CA GLU A 354 19.09 2.13 12.25
C GLU A 354 18.03 2.11 13.35
N ASN A 355 17.61 3.29 13.85
CA ASN A 355 16.62 3.35 14.92
C ASN A 355 15.22 2.94 14.44
N TRP A 356 14.86 3.24 13.20
CA TRP A 356 13.61 2.82 12.60
C TRP A 356 13.55 1.29 12.43
N LEU A 357 14.59 0.69 11.86
CA LEU A 357 14.67 -0.77 11.68
C LEU A 357 14.72 -1.52 13.01
N LYS A 358 15.45 -0.98 13.99
CA LYS A 358 15.48 -1.52 15.35
C LYS A 358 14.12 -1.52 16.00
N ALA A 359 13.35 -0.45 15.85
CA ALA A 359 11.98 -0.36 16.38
C ALA A 359 11.06 -1.39 15.73
N ALA A 360 11.09 -1.50 14.41
CA ALA A 360 10.30 -2.50 13.69
C ALA A 360 10.63 -3.95 14.13
N ARG A 361 11.91 -4.27 14.29
CA ARG A 361 12.36 -5.62 14.75
C ARG A 361 12.06 -5.91 16.21
N ARG A 362 11.95 -4.88 17.05
CA ARG A 362 11.59 -5.03 18.47
C ARG A 362 10.10 -5.17 18.69
N ALA A 363 9.29 -4.78 17.72
CA ALA A 363 7.84 -4.83 17.84
C ALA A 363 7.36 -6.23 18.25
N ARG A 364 6.40 -6.27 19.15
CA ARG A 364 5.74 -7.49 19.60
C ARG A 364 4.25 -7.40 19.29
N PRO A 365 3.60 -8.52 18.95
CA PRO A 365 2.17 -8.52 18.71
C PRO A 365 1.42 -7.84 19.84
N LEU A 366 0.68 -6.79 19.51
CA LEU A 366 -0.22 -6.13 20.43
C LEU A 366 -1.60 -6.78 20.33
N GLY A 367 -2.22 -6.99 21.49
CA GLY A 367 -3.59 -7.51 21.53
C GLY A 367 -4.60 -6.55 20.87
N PRO A 368 -5.86 -6.97 20.71
CA PRO A 368 -6.87 -6.25 19.94
C PRO A 368 -6.98 -4.78 20.37
N VAL A 369 -6.56 -3.88 19.48
CA VAL A 369 -6.58 -2.42 19.68
C VAL A 369 -8.01 -1.90 19.89
N ALA A 370 -9.01 -2.62 19.39
CA ALA A 370 -10.42 -2.31 19.64
C ALA A 370 -10.76 -2.15 21.13
N ARG A 371 -10.02 -2.79 22.03
CA ARG A 371 -10.19 -2.62 23.50
C ARG A 371 -9.76 -1.22 23.97
N TRP A 372 -8.80 -0.59 23.27
CA TRP A 372 -8.24 0.71 23.65
C TRP A 372 -8.86 1.86 22.86
N THR A 373 -9.38 1.58 21.69
CA THR A 373 -9.93 2.58 20.76
C THR A 373 -11.30 2.20 20.19
N PRO A 374 -12.29 1.78 21.03
CA PRO A 374 -13.56 1.26 20.52
C PRO A 374 -14.29 2.29 19.63
N ALA A 375 -14.30 3.56 20.06
CA ALA A 375 -14.95 4.63 19.29
C ALA A 375 -14.28 4.87 17.93
N ARG A 376 -12.93 4.81 17.84
CA ARG A 376 -12.19 4.97 16.59
C ARG A 376 -12.35 3.76 15.70
N SER A 377 -12.33 2.56 16.24
CA SER A 377 -12.57 1.33 15.47
C SER A 377 -13.98 1.32 14.85
N LEU A 378 -15.01 1.75 15.62
CA LEU A 378 -16.36 1.92 15.09
C LEU A 378 -16.42 3.02 14.01
N GLN A 379 -15.71 4.12 14.20
CA GLN A 379 -15.62 5.20 13.21
C GLN A 379 -15.07 4.69 11.89
N TYR A 380 -13.94 3.96 11.88
CA TYR A 380 -13.38 3.41 10.65
C TYR A 380 -14.28 2.32 10.02
N ALA A 381 -14.97 1.53 10.84
CA ALA A 381 -15.95 0.57 10.33
C ALA A 381 -17.14 1.27 9.65
N ALA A 382 -17.65 2.35 10.26
CA ALA A 382 -18.71 3.16 9.66
C ALA A 382 -18.29 3.83 8.37
N LEU A 383 -17.01 4.27 8.32
CA LEU A 383 -16.44 4.89 7.12
C LEU A 383 -16.33 3.92 5.95
N GLY A 384 -15.76 2.74 6.16
CA GLY A 384 -15.71 1.71 5.12
C GLY A 384 -17.11 1.39 4.59
N SER A 385 -18.12 1.31 5.49
CA SER A 385 -19.51 1.12 5.10
C SER A 385 -20.09 2.31 4.31
N LEU A 386 -19.72 3.54 4.68
CA LEU A 386 -20.19 4.74 4.00
C LEU A 386 -19.53 4.88 2.61
N THR A 387 -18.23 4.67 2.53
CA THR A 387 -17.48 4.69 1.27
C THR A 387 -18.09 3.72 0.28
N GLU A 388 -18.35 2.48 0.70
CA GLU A 388 -18.97 1.48 -0.16
C GLU A 388 -20.41 1.83 -0.56
N LYS A 389 -21.24 2.29 0.38
CA LYS A 389 -22.63 2.71 0.03
C LYS A 389 -22.60 3.87 -0.95
N THR A 390 -21.72 4.84 -0.76
CA THR A 390 -21.53 5.95 -1.70
C THR A 390 -21.10 5.42 -3.06
N PHE A 391 -20.14 4.49 -3.06
CA PHE A 391 -19.64 3.89 -4.29
C PHE A 391 -20.74 3.10 -5.02
N ARG A 392 -21.51 2.25 -4.33
CA ARG A 392 -22.68 1.56 -4.90
C ARG A 392 -23.70 2.54 -5.49
N TRP A 393 -23.96 3.65 -4.81
CA TRP A 393 -24.84 4.69 -5.35
C TRP A 393 -24.24 5.33 -6.61
N VAL A 394 -22.94 5.60 -6.61
CA VAL A 394 -22.20 6.16 -7.76
C VAL A 394 -22.24 5.22 -8.96
N THR A 395 -22.06 3.92 -8.74
CA THR A 395 -22.00 2.90 -9.79
C THR A 395 -23.36 2.35 -10.21
N GLY A 396 -24.47 2.84 -9.63
CA GLY A 396 -25.80 2.36 -9.94
C GLY A 396 -26.15 0.98 -9.39
N GLY A 397 -25.39 0.49 -8.40
CA GLY A 397 -25.64 -0.80 -7.76
C GLY A 397 -25.26 -2.01 -8.60
N SER A 398 -24.33 -1.85 -9.54
CA SER A 398 -23.89 -2.91 -10.47
C SER A 398 -23.12 -4.05 -9.77
N GLU A 399 -23.77 -4.74 -8.83
CA GLU A 399 -23.23 -5.99 -8.24
C GLU A 399 -23.13 -7.12 -9.28
N GLU A 400 -23.89 -7.02 -10.38
CA GLU A 400 -24.00 -8.07 -11.39
C GLU A 400 -22.91 -8.03 -12.47
N THR A 401 -22.13 -6.95 -12.56
CA THR A 401 -21.15 -6.76 -13.65
C THR A 401 -19.84 -7.51 -13.45
N HIS A 402 -19.46 -7.73 -12.21
CA HIS A 402 -18.27 -8.50 -11.87
C HIS A 402 -18.74 -9.80 -11.21
N GLY A 403 -18.46 -10.93 -11.81
CA GLY A 403 -18.75 -12.24 -11.21
C GLY A 403 -18.15 -12.37 -9.79
N PRO A 404 -18.54 -13.39 -9.02
CA PRO A 404 -18.00 -13.58 -7.69
C PRO A 404 -16.47 -13.67 -7.76
N ILE A 405 -15.79 -12.94 -6.86
CA ILE A 405 -14.33 -13.03 -6.70
C ILE A 405 -14.04 -14.44 -6.19
N GLU A 406 -13.55 -15.29 -7.07
CA GLU A 406 -12.94 -16.54 -6.65
C GLU A 406 -11.54 -16.23 -6.13
N PHE A 407 -11.35 -16.21 -4.82
CA PHE A 407 -10.01 -16.22 -4.21
C PHE A 407 -9.41 -17.61 -4.45
N ARG A 408 -8.81 -17.81 -5.63
CA ARG A 408 -8.10 -19.04 -5.92
C ARG A 408 -6.84 -19.08 -5.07
N GLU A 409 -6.69 -20.13 -4.28
CA GLU A 409 -5.37 -20.46 -3.73
C GLU A 409 -4.43 -20.69 -4.92
N PRO A 410 -3.21 -20.12 -4.92
CA PRO A 410 -2.23 -20.43 -5.95
C PRO A 410 -2.06 -21.96 -5.96
N ALA A 411 -2.15 -22.55 -7.15
CA ALA A 411 -1.88 -23.97 -7.30
C ALA A 411 -0.53 -24.26 -6.64
N ASP A 412 -0.52 -25.11 -5.63
CA ASP A 412 0.68 -25.51 -4.89
C ASP A 412 1.69 -26.11 -5.88
N GLY A 413 2.50 -25.24 -6.47
CA GLY A 413 3.70 -25.61 -7.18
C GLY A 413 4.78 -25.97 -6.16
N ALA A 414 4.49 -26.97 -5.34
CA ALA A 414 5.49 -27.59 -4.48
C ALA A 414 6.49 -28.34 -5.35
N GLY A 415 7.43 -27.59 -5.91
CA GLY A 415 8.69 -28.13 -6.35
C GLY A 415 9.47 -28.51 -5.10
N GLU A 416 9.32 -29.75 -4.64
CA GLU A 416 10.28 -30.37 -3.73
C GLU A 416 11.68 -30.19 -4.29
N ARG A 417 12.43 -29.24 -3.73
CA ARG A 417 13.90 -29.25 -3.90
C ARG A 417 14.40 -30.43 -3.08
N GLN A 418 14.69 -31.52 -3.75
CA GLN A 418 15.53 -32.57 -3.17
C GLN A 418 16.91 -32.03 -2.86
N PRO A 419 17.55 -32.48 -1.76
CA PRO A 419 18.81 -31.96 -1.22
C PRO A 419 20.02 -32.19 -2.15
#